data_9909c857ff2d3ed9cd6db3e4cee5e3fa
#
_entry.id   9909c857ff2d3ed9cd6db3e4cee5e3fa
#
_cell.length_a   1.000
_cell.length_b   1.000
_cell.length_c   1.000
_cell.angle_alpha   90.00
_cell.angle_beta   90.00
_cell.angle_gamma   90.00
#
_symmetry.space_group_name_H-M   'P 1'
#
loop_
_entity.id
_entity.type
_entity.pdbx_description
1 polymer ?
#
loop_
_entity_poly.entity_id
_entity_poly.type
_entity_poly.pdbx_seq_one_letter_code
_entity_poly.pdbx_strand_id
1 'polypeptide(L)'
;MLAGLPSSVEIREVGPRDGLQNESTIPVDERITLIDALSGTGLVAIEAASFVHPKAIPPMAGSAEVMQGITRVPGVRYRALVPNERGTMDALACNVDEIEVVMSISETHNYKNLNMSPDESVTQIVDLTELAHQEKTPVEAILSTAFGCAYEGDISPQRVAQYARKVLDVAGVDGLSFGDTSGMATPRVVSELLDALEEVGIDISQIGLHFHNTRNTGLANIMFALSLIHI
;
A
#
# COMPACT_ATOMS: atom_id res chain seq x y z
N MET A 1 5.16 31.16 -2.60
CA MET A 1 5.69 29.83 -2.30
C MET A 1 4.96 29.32 -1.07
N LEU A 2 4.42 28.13 -1.12
CA LEU A 2 3.86 27.48 0.07
C LEU A 2 5.07 27.15 0.97
N ALA A 3 5.23 27.89 2.05
CA ALA A 3 6.29 27.64 3.03
C ALA A 3 5.96 26.31 3.74
N GLY A 4 6.96 25.44 3.89
CA GLY A 4 6.81 24.20 4.62
C GLY A 4 6.60 22.92 3.78
N LEU A 5 6.54 23.01 2.45
CA LEU A 5 6.52 21.81 1.62
C LEU A 5 7.91 21.16 1.52
N PRO A 6 8.00 19.81 1.47
CA PRO A 6 9.25 19.12 1.21
C PRO A 6 9.82 19.47 -0.16
N SER A 7 11.14 19.44 -0.31
CA SER A 7 11.82 19.76 -1.56
C SER A 7 11.60 18.68 -2.65
N SER A 8 11.28 17.46 -2.24
CA SER A 8 10.99 16.32 -3.12
C SER A 8 10.05 15.34 -2.42
N VAL A 9 9.32 14.57 -3.21
CA VAL A 9 8.50 13.45 -2.74
C VAL A 9 8.70 12.26 -3.66
N GLU A 10 8.60 11.06 -3.12
CA GLU A 10 8.53 9.85 -3.92
C GLU A 10 7.08 9.61 -4.36
N ILE A 11 6.87 9.49 -5.67
CA ILE A 11 5.59 9.09 -6.24
C ILE A 11 5.66 7.61 -6.60
N ARG A 12 4.74 6.84 -6.05
CA ARG A 12 4.56 5.41 -6.36
C ARG A 12 3.34 5.27 -7.25
N GLU A 13 3.53 4.65 -8.40
CA GLU A 13 2.43 4.40 -9.33
C GLU A 13 1.73 3.10 -8.97
N VAL A 14 0.45 3.17 -8.70
CA VAL A 14 -0.36 2.01 -8.28
C VAL A 14 -1.44 1.64 -9.31
N GLY A 15 -1.53 2.37 -10.40
CA GLY A 15 -2.51 2.14 -11.47
C GLY A 15 -2.51 0.72 -12.03
N PRO A 16 -1.35 0.10 -12.31
CA PRO A 16 -1.31 -1.26 -12.83
C PRO A 16 -1.88 -2.33 -11.89
N ARG A 17 -1.91 -2.07 -10.58
CA ARG A 17 -2.53 -2.92 -9.58
C ARG A 17 -3.85 -2.35 -9.08
N ASP A 18 -3.82 -1.25 -8.32
CA ASP A 18 -5.01 -0.71 -7.65
C ASP A 18 -6.03 -0.15 -8.65
N GLY A 19 -5.55 0.56 -9.67
CA GLY A 19 -6.40 1.09 -10.72
C GLY A 19 -7.09 -0.01 -11.51
N LEU A 20 -6.35 -1.01 -11.94
CA LEU A 20 -6.88 -2.06 -12.82
C LEU A 20 -7.68 -3.14 -12.10
N GLN A 21 -7.55 -3.30 -10.79
CA GLN A 21 -8.23 -4.39 -10.07
C GLN A 21 -9.76 -4.29 -10.09
N ASN A 22 -10.32 -3.10 -10.31
CA ASN A 22 -11.76 -2.86 -10.36
C ASN A 22 -12.30 -2.71 -11.80
N GLU A 23 -11.43 -2.86 -12.80
CA GLU A 23 -11.77 -2.73 -14.20
C GLU A 23 -12.07 -4.09 -14.84
N SER A 24 -12.47 -4.07 -16.10
CA SER A 24 -12.55 -5.29 -16.90
C SER A 24 -11.17 -5.93 -17.03
N THR A 25 -11.11 -7.25 -17.06
CA THR A 25 -9.82 -7.97 -17.23
C THR A 25 -9.10 -7.51 -18.49
N ILE A 26 -7.89 -7.02 -18.32
CA ILE A 26 -6.99 -6.60 -19.40
C ILE A 26 -6.00 -7.74 -19.68
N PRO A 27 -5.69 -8.04 -20.95
CA PRO A 27 -4.70 -9.03 -21.32
C PRO A 27 -3.32 -8.77 -20.68
N VAL A 28 -2.58 -9.83 -20.39
CA VAL A 28 -1.26 -9.76 -19.75
C VAL A 28 -0.28 -8.90 -20.53
N ASP A 29 -0.25 -9.03 -21.85
CA ASP A 29 0.62 -8.27 -22.77
C ASP A 29 0.32 -6.75 -22.77
N GLU A 30 -0.96 -6.37 -22.63
CA GLU A 30 -1.34 -4.97 -22.51
C GLU A 30 -0.93 -4.41 -21.12
N ARG A 31 -1.04 -5.19 -20.05
CA ARG A 31 -0.56 -4.81 -18.71
C ARG A 31 0.96 -4.64 -18.70
N ILE A 32 1.70 -5.53 -19.36
CA ILE A 32 3.16 -5.40 -19.55
C ILE A 32 3.46 -4.10 -20.29
N THR A 33 2.77 -3.84 -21.41
CA THR A 33 2.97 -2.62 -22.20
C THR A 33 2.75 -1.35 -21.36
N LEU A 34 1.72 -1.34 -20.50
CA LEU A 34 1.44 -0.22 -19.58
C LEU A 34 2.59 -0.03 -18.59
N ILE A 35 3.05 -1.11 -17.94
CA ILE A 35 4.12 -1.03 -16.94
C ILE A 35 5.43 -0.59 -17.58
N ASP A 36 5.77 -1.11 -18.76
CA ASP A 36 6.96 -0.72 -19.50
C ASP A 36 6.92 0.77 -19.89
N ALA A 37 5.76 1.28 -20.32
CA ALA A 37 5.58 2.70 -20.60
C ALA A 37 5.75 3.56 -19.32
N LEU A 38 5.17 3.17 -18.22
CA LEU A 38 5.31 3.84 -16.92
C LEU A 38 6.75 3.84 -16.42
N SER A 39 7.47 2.75 -16.61
CA SER A 39 8.88 2.62 -16.22
C SER A 39 9.80 3.62 -16.93
N GLY A 40 9.40 4.11 -18.11
CA GLY A 40 10.12 5.15 -18.86
C GLY A 40 9.82 6.59 -18.45
N THR A 41 8.91 6.83 -17.48
CA THR A 41 8.44 8.19 -17.14
C THR A 41 9.26 8.89 -16.05
N GLY A 42 10.24 8.20 -15.44
CA GLY A 42 11.03 8.71 -14.34
C GLY A 42 10.45 8.37 -12.95
N LEU A 43 9.41 7.56 -12.88
CA LEU A 43 8.92 6.98 -11.62
C LEU A 43 9.99 6.07 -11.00
N VAL A 44 10.05 6.05 -9.67
CA VAL A 44 11.02 5.24 -8.93
C VAL A 44 10.41 3.98 -8.31
N ALA A 45 9.09 3.88 -8.29
CA ALA A 45 8.37 2.71 -7.79
C ALA A 45 7.05 2.51 -8.52
N ILE A 46 6.74 1.26 -8.87
CA ILE A 46 5.50 0.84 -9.54
C ILE A 46 4.96 -0.39 -8.82
N GLU A 47 3.73 -0.32 -8.35
CA GLU A 47 2.98 -1.48 -7.88
C GLU A 47 2.45 -2.24 -9.09
N ALA A 48 3.23 -3.21 -9.54
CA ALA A 48 3.07 -3.84 -10.86
C ALA A 48 2.06 -4.99 -10.85
N ALA A 49 1.86 -5.65 -9.70
CA ALA A 49 1.08 -6.89 -9.63
C ALA A 49 0.45 -7.12 -8.26
N SER A 50 -0.51 -8.04 -8.20
CA SER A 50 -1.06 -8.58 -6.96
C SER A 50 -1.15 -10.10 -7.06
N PHE A 51 -0.53 -10.79 -6.10
CA PHE A 51 -0.54 -12.26 -6.03
C PHE A 51 -1.72 -12.80 -5.23
N VAL A 52 -2.88 -12.17 -5.42
CA VAL A 52 -4.17 -12.66 -4.90
C VAL A 52 -4.67 -13.84 -5.73
N HIS A 53 -5.55 -14.65 -5.13
CA HIS A 53 -6.13 -15.77 -5.86
C HIS A 53 -6.93 -15.29 -7.09
N PRO A 54 -6.69 -15.81 -8.31
CA PRO A 54 -7.32 -15.31 -9.55
C PRO A 54 -8.85 -15.34 -9.56
N LYS A 55 -9.47 -16.24 -8.77
CA LYS A 55 -10.93 -16.28 -8.63
C LYS A 55 -11.49 -15.19 -7.72
N ALA A 56 -10.66 -14.62 -6.83
CA ALA A 56 -11.07 -13.53 -5.95
C ALA A 56 -11.02 -12.19 -6.68
N ILE A 57 -9.95 -11.95 -7.43
CA ILE A 57 -9.78 -10.72 -8.22
C ILE A 57 -9.33 -11.11 -9.64
N PRO A 58 -10.27 -11.47 -10.54
CA PRO A 58 -9.93 -11.91 -11.90
C PRO A 58 -9.08 -10.93 -12.70
N PRO A 59 -9.24 -9.59 -12.60
CA PRO A 59 -8.38 -8.64 -13.30
C PRO A 59 -6.89 -8.76 -12.95
N MET A 60 -6.56 -9.30 -11.77
CA MET A 60 -5.16 -9.50 -11.34
C MET A 60 -4.60 -10.88 -11.72
N ALA A 61 -5.36 -11.71 -12.41
CA ALA A 61 -4.84 -12.99 -12.93
C ALA A 61 -3.61 -12.76 -13.82
N GLY A 62 -2.66 -13.71 -13.82
CA GLY A 62 -1.45 -13.60 -14.64
C GLY A 62 -0.38 -12.68 -14.06
N SER A 63 -0.40 -12.41 -12.75
CA SER A 63 0.61 -11.54 -12.10
C SER A 63 2.04 -12.06 -12.26
N ALA A 64 2.24 -13.37 -12.24
CA ALA A 64 3.56 -13.95 -12.47
C ALA A 64 4.05 -13.71 -13.91
N GLU A 65 3.16 -13.91 -14.88
CA GLU A 65 3.46 -13.66 -16.29
C GLU A 65 3.75 -12.17 -16.56
N VAL A 66 3.02 -11.26 -15.89
CA VAL A 66 3.30 -9.82 -15.96
C VAL A 66 4.69 -9.52 -15.41
N MET A 67 5.02 -9.98 -14.20
CA MET A 67 6.32 -9.72 -13.55
C MET A 67 7.50 -10.32 -14.34
N GLN A 68 7.29 -11.45 -15.03
CA GLN A 68 8.30 -12.08 -15.87
C GLN A 68 8.44 -11.40 -17.24
N GLY A 69 7.37 -10.76 -17.72
CA GLY A 69 7.31 -10.16 -19.05
C GLY A 69 7.75 -8.70 -19.13
N ILE A 70 7.71 -7.95 -18.02
CA ILE A 70 8.08 -6.53 -18.00
C ILE A 70 9.58 -6.31 -18.26
N THR A 71 9.89 -5.20 -18.92
CA THR A 71 11.25 -4.72 -19.11
C THR A 71 11.69 -3.89 -17.92
N ARG A 72 12.48 -4.47 -17.02
CA ARG A 72 12.92 -3.76 -15.81
C ARG A 72 13.90 -2.64 -16.14
N VAL A 73 13.60 -1.44 -15.65
CA VAL A 73 14.43 -0.25 -15.83
C VAL A 73 15.27 -0.03 -14.57
N PRO A 74 16.59 0.15 -14.65
CA PRO A 74 17.43 0.43 -13.50
C PRO A 74 16.95 1.66 -12.72
N GLY A 75 16.82 1.52 -11.39
CA GLY A 75 16.33 2.59 -10.52
C GLY A 75 14.82 2.61 -10.30
N VAL A 76 14.06 1.76 -10.99
CA VAL A 76 12.62 1.55 -10.74
C VAL A 76 12.45 0.30 -9.89
N ARG A 77 11.76 0.42 -8.76
CA ARG A 77 11.34 -0.71 -7.91
C ARG A 77 9.99 -1.24 -8.36
N TYR A 78 9.92 -2.52 -8.65
CA TYR A 78 8.67 -3.21 -9.02
C TYR A 78 8.13 -3.96 -7.81
N ARG A 79 7.02 -3.45 -7.30
CA ARG A 79 6.38 -3.89 -6.07
C ARG A 79 5.19 -4.80 -6.38
N ALA A 80 4.86 -5.68 -5.45
CA ALA A 80 3.69 -6.53 -5.56
C ALA A 80 2.95 -6.70 -4.23
N LEU A 81 1.63 -6.63 -4.29
CA LEU A 81 0.76 -6.92 -3.16
C LEU A 81 0.58 -8.42 -2.99
N VAL A 82 0.73 -8.90 -1.76
CA VAL A 82 0.55 -10.31 -1.40
C VAL A 82 -0.48 -10.46 -0.27
N PRO A 83 -1.43 -11.38 -0.38
CA PRO A 83 -2.47 -11.57 0.64
C PRO A 83 -2.13 -12.66 1.67
N ASN A 84 -1.14 -13.52 1.41
CA ASN A 84 -0.82 -14.69 2.23
C ASN A 84 0.52 -15.31 1.83
N GLU A 85 0.94 -16.35 2.56
CA GLU A 85 2.19 -17.08 2.35
C GLU A 85 2.38 -17.56 0.90
N ARG A 86 1.35 -18.14 0.29
CA ARG A 86 1.42 -18.60 -1.10
C ARG A 86 1.68 -17.46 -2.06
N GLY A 87 0.97 -16.33 -1.91
CA GLY A 87 1.20 -15.12 -2.72
C GLY A 87 2.59 -14.57 -2.52
N THR A 88 3.12 -14.59 -1.29
CA THR A 88 4.48 -14.16 -0.98
C THR A 88 5.52 -15.03 -1.71
N MET A 89 5.38 -16.36 -1.64
CA MET A 89 6.28 -17.28 -2.36
C MET A 89 6.24 -17.08 -3.88
N ASP A 90 5.05 -16.93 -4.44
CA ASP A 90 4.87 -16.71 -5.88
C ASP A 90 5.46 -15.35 -6.31
N ALA A 91 5.35 -14.29 -5.49
CA ALA A 91 5.95 -12.99 -5.73
C ALA A 91 7.49 -13.04 -5.67
N LEU A 92 8.04 -13.66 -4.63
CA LEU A 92 9.49 -13.85 -4.47
C LEU A 92 10.09 -14.62 -5.65
N ALA A 93 9.41 -15.67 -6.13
CA ALA A 93 9.83 -16.43 -7.30
C ALA A 93 9.85 -15.59 -8.60
N CYS A 94 9.15 -14.45 -8.62
CA CYS A 94 9.15 -13.49 -9.73
C CYS A 94 10.15 -12.34 -9.54
N ASN A 95 11.01 -12.39 -8.52
CA ASN A 95 12.02 -11.38 -8.20
C ASN A 95 11.42 -9.97 -8.05
N VAL A 96 10.35 -9.83 -7.27
CA VAL A 96 9.83 -8.50 -6.89
C VAL A 96 10.87 -7.76 -6.06
N ASP A 97 10.93 -6.43 -6.21
CA ASP A 97 11.90 -5.62 -5.47
C ASP A 97 11.42 -5.28 -4.06
N GLU A 98 10.10 -5.32 -3.84
CA GLU A 98 9.47 -5.05 -2.55
C GLU A 98 8.10 -5.73 -2.48
N ILE A 99 7.75 -6.25 -1.32
CA ILE A 99 6.45 -6.87 -1.05
C ILE A 99 5.57 -5.91 -0.27
N GLU A 100 4.30 -5.84 -0.66
CA GLU A 100 3.27 -5.11 0.07
C GLU A 100 2.31 -6.10 0.72
N VAL A 101 2.24 -6.04 2.05
CA VAL A 101 1.25 -6.77 2.85
C VAL A 101 0.15 -5.81 3.29
N VAL A 102 -1.08 -6.28 3.40
CA VAL A 102 -2.23 -5.42 3.69
C VAL A 102 -3.01 -5.92 4.90
N MET A 103 -3.45 -4.97 5.73
CA MET A 103 -4.50 -5.18 6.71
C MET A 103 -5.43 -3.97 6.75
N SER A 104 -6.64 -4.16 7.31
CA SER A 104 -7.56 -3.03 7.54
C SER A 104 -7.70 -2.75 9.03
N ILE A 105 -7.77 -1.47 9.38
CA ILE A 105 -8.00 -1.04 10.77
C ILE A 105 -9.44 -1.32 11.22
N SER A 106 -10.40 -1.23 10.28
CA SER A 106 -11.79 -1.64 10.51
C SER A 106 -11.88 -3.15 10.61
N GLU A 107 -12.50 -3.66 11.70
CA GLU A 107 -12.72 -5.10 11.88
C GLU A 107 -13.62 -5.67 10.81
N THR A 108 -14.73 -5.00 10.53
CA THR A 108 -15.69 -5.44 9.50
C THR A 108 -15.05 -5.49 8.12
N HIS A 109 -14.26 -4.47 7.76
CA HIS A 109 -13.58 -4.44 6.46
C HIS A 109 -12.49 -5.52 6.40
N ASN A 110 -11.69 -5.66 7.45
CA ASN A 110 -10.63 -6.67 7.50
C ASN A 110 -11.21 -8.08 7.35
N TYR A 111 -12.30 -8.37 8.09
CA TYR A 111 -12.96 -9.66 8.02
C TYR A 111 -13.53 -9.95 6.62
N LYS A 112 -14.14 -8.94 5.96
CA LYS A 112 -14.67 -9.08 4.60
C LYS A 112 -13.57 -9.28 3.55
N ASN A 113 -12.42 -8.67 3.74
CA ASN A 113 -11.32 -8.67 2.78
C ASN A 113 -10.38 -9.87 2.97
N LEU A 114 -10.04 -10.19 4.22
CA LEU A 114 -9.04 -11.19 4.56
C LEU A 114 -9.60 -12.39 5.34
N ASN A 115 -10.88 -12.33 5.75
CA ASN A 115 -11.56 -13.34 6.58
C ASN A 115 -10.87 -13.59 7.93
N MET A 116 -10.31 -12.53 8.52
CA MET A 116 -9.63 -12.54 9.83
C MET A 116 -9.80 -11.21 10.55
N SER A 117 -9.56 -11.19 11.85
CA SER A 117 -9.51 -9.96 12.65
C SER A 117 -8.23 -9.16 12.34
N PRO A 118 -8.18 -7.85 12.69
CA PRO A 118 -6.94 -7.07 12.59
C PRO A 118 -5.77 -7.67 13.38
N ASP A 119 -6.03 -8.26 14.55
CA ASP A 119 -4.97 -8.89 15.36
C ASP A 119 -4.42 -10.17 14.71
N GLU A 120 -5.27 -10.99 14.10
CA GLU A 120 -4.83 -12.14 13.30
C GLU A 120 -4.05 -11.68 12.07
N SER A 121 -4.43 -10.57 11.46
CA SER A 121 -3.69 -9.99 10.33
C SER A 121 -2.27 -9.55 10.75
N VAL A 122 -2.10 -8.96 11.92
CA VAL A 122 -0.75 -8.64 12.44
C VAL A 122 0.09 -9.92 12.57
N THR A 123 -0.49 -11.00 13.10
CA THR A 123 0.21 -12.29 13.21
C THR A 123 0.61 -12.82 11.83
N GLN A 124 -0.29 -12.77 10.86
CA GLN A 124 0.02 -13.17 9.49
C GLN A 124 1.13 -12.30 8.88
N ILE A 125 1.11 -10.98 9.10
CA ILE A 125 2.16 -10.08 8.59
C ILE A 125 3.54 -10.47 9.14
N VAL A 126 3.64 -10.93 10.39
CA VAL A 126 4.91 -11.48 10.94
C VAL A 126 5.44 -12.60 10.05
N ASP A 127 4.60 -13.62 9.79
CA ASP A 127 5.00 -14.78 9.00
C ASP A 127 5.42 -14.40 7.57
N LEU A 128 4.68 -13.48 6.95
CA LEU A 128 4.98 -13.01 5.58
C LEU A 128 6.26 -12.19 5.54
N THR A 129 6.50 -11.35 6.55
CA THR A 129 7.71 -10.52 6.66
C THR A 129 8.94 -11.40 6.87
N GLU A 130 8.86 -12.39 7.76
CA GLU A 130 9.95 -13.35 7.98
C GLU A 130 10.31 -14.10 6.69
N LEU A 131 9.29 -14.55 5.95
CA LEU A 131 9.49 -15.24 4.67
C LEU A 131 10.18 -14.33 3.62
N ALA A 132 9.75 -13.09 3.49
CA ALA A 132 10.34 -12.13 2.56
C ALA A 132 11.79 -11.77 2.95
N HIS A 133 12.05 -11.56 4.24
CA HIS A 133 13.37 -11.23 4.75
C HIS A 133 14.40 -12.37 4.58
N GLN A 134 13.96 -13.65 4.57
CA GLN A 134 14.84 -14.76 4.23
C GLN A 134 15.42 -14.62 2.82
N GLU A 135 14.66 -14.04 1.90
CA GLU A 135 15.08 -13.73 0.53
C GLU A 135 15.62 -12.30 0.37
N LYS A 136 15.79 -11.56 1.48
CA LYS A 136 16.28 -10.17 1.54
C LYS A 136 15.38 -9.17 0.79
N THR A 137 14.11 -9.47 0.67
CA THR A 137 13.11 -8.61 0.03
C THR A 137 12.45 -7.74 1.10
N PRO A 138 12.48 -6.40 0.96
CA PRO A 138 11.81 -5.49 1.88
C PRO A 138 10.29 -5.68 1.87
N VAL A 139 9.66 -5.36 3.02
CA VAL A 139 8.22 -5.46 3.21
C VAL A 139 7.64 -4.14 3.68
N GLU A 140 6.63 -3.64 2.99
CA GLU A 140 5.81 -2.52 3.44
C GLU A 140 4.43 -3.02 3.87
N ALA A 141 3.96 -2.58 5.03
CA ALA A 141 2.60 -2.86 5.47
C ALA A 141 1.67 -1.69 5.11
N ILE A 142 0.59 -2.02 4.39
CA ILE A 142 -0.47 -1.07 4.04
C ILE A 142 -1.61 -1.21 5.06
N LEU A 143 -1.84 -0.16 5.84
CA LEU A 143 -2.95 -0.07 6.77
C LEU A 143 -4.15 0.59 6.07
N SER A 144 -5.05 -0.24 5.56
CA SER A 144 -6.26 0.18 4.87
C SER A 144 -7.32 0.71 5.83
N THR A 145 -8.27 1.50 5.33
CA THR A 145 -9.32 2.17 6.11
C THR A 145 -8.79 3.12 7.20
N ALA A 146 -7.58 3.63 7.03
CA ALA A 146 -6.92 4.47 8.03
C ALA A 146 -7.61 5.82 8.26
N PHE A 147 -8.38 6.30 7.31
CA PHE A 147 -9.07 7.60 7.34
C PHE A 147 -10.60 7.49 7.47
N GLY A 148 -11.10 6.28 7.66
CA GLY A 148 -12.52 5.98 7.74
C GLY A 148 -12.90 4.71 6.98
N CYS A 149 -14.04 4.13 7.33
CA CYS A 149 -14.53 2.88 6.78
C CYS A 149 -15.98 3.00 6.32
N ALA A 150 -16.28 2.50 5.13
CA ALA A 150 -17.64 2.48 4.58
C ALA A 150 -18.64 1.66 5.44
N TYR A 151 -18.15 0.72 6.25
CA TYR A 151 -18.98 -0.12 7.12
C TYR A 151 -19.09 0.40 8.56
N GLU A 152 -18.00 0.96 9.10
CA GLU A 152 -17.91 1.34 10.52
C GLU A 152 -17.91 2.86 10.73
N GLY A 153 -17.86 3.65 9.64
CA GLY A 153 -17.78 5.10 9.73
C GLY A 153 -16.39 5.60 10.11
N ASP A 154 -16.33 6.52 11.05
CA ASP A 154 -15.06 7.12 11.48
C ASP A 154 -14.18 6.08 12.19
N ILE A 155 -12.90 6.10 11.85
CA ILE A 155 -11.85 5.29 12.48
C ILE A 155 -10.99 6.20 13.35
N SER A 156 -10.76 5.80 14.60
CA SER A 156 -9.94 6.58 15.53
C SER A 156 -8.49 6.64 15.05
N PRO A 157 -7.89 7.83 14.91
CA PRO A 157 -6.47 8.00 14.59
C PRO A 157 -5.56 7.26 15.59
N GLN A 158 -5.91 7.25 16.88
CA GLN A 158 -5.16 6.54 17.92
C GLN A 158 -5.18 5.03 17.69
N ARG A 159 -6.30 4.47 17.22
CA ARG A 159 -6.37 3.05 16.86
C ARG A 159 -5.47 2.75 15.67
N VAL A 160 -5.44 3.60 14.65
CA VAL A 160 -4.52 3.45 13.50
C VAL A 160 -3.08 3.47 13.98
N ALA A 161 -2.70 4.47 14.81
CA ALA A 161 -1.36 4.62 15.34
C ALA A 161 -0.92 3.41 16.20
N GLN A 162 -1.82 2.86 17.02
CA GLN A 162 -1.56 1.66 17.81
C GLN A 162 -1.26 0.44 16.93
N TYR A 163 -2.06 0.21 15.87
CA TYR A 163 -1.78 -0.89 14.93
C TYR A 163 -0.52 -0.65 14.12
N ALA A 164 -0.27 0.59 13.69
CA ALA A 164 0.97 0.95 13.00
C ALA A 164 2.21 0.64 13.86
N ARG A 165 2.20 1.04 15.13
CA ARG A 165 3.28 0.74 16.08
C ARG A 165 3.41 -0.77 16.29
N LYS A 166 2.28 -1.47 16.49
CA LYS A 166 2.27 -2.92 16.69
C LYS A 166 2.87 -3.68 15.49
N VAL A 167 2.52 -3.28 14.26
CA VAL A 167 3.08 -3.88 13.03
C VAL A 167 4.58 -3.65 12.94
N LEU A 168 5.06 -2.44 13.22
CA LEU A 168 6.51 -2.15 13.23
C LEU A 168 7.24 -2.97 14.28
N ASP A 169 6.73 -3.02 15.52
CA ASP A 169 7.44 -3.63 16.65
C ASP A 169 7.42 -5.16 16.60
N VAL A 170 6.33 -5.75 16.12
CA VAL A 170 6.11 -7.20 16.18
C VAL A 170 6.45 -7.87 14.86
N ALA A 171 6.04 -7.29 13.73
CA ALA A 171 6.29 -7.88 12.42
C ALA A 171 7.62 -7.43 11.79
N GLY A 172 8.19 -6.31 12.23
CA GLY A 172 9.48 -5.83 11.76
C GLY A 172 9.47 -5.42 10.29
N VAL A 173 8.34 -4.90 9.79
CA VAL A 173 8.24 -4.41 8.42
C VAL A 173 9.17 -3.21 8.18
N ASP A 174 9.62 -3.03 6.93
CA ASP A 174 10.57 -1.98 6.55
C ASP A 174 9.89 -0.65 6.27
N GLY A 175 8.57 -0.66 6.01
CA GLY A 175 7.80 0.54 5.72
C GLY A 175 6.33 0.44 6.12
N LEU A 176 5.69 1.61 6.22
CA LEU A 176 4.25 1.73 6.48
C LEU A 176 3.60 2.65 5.44
N SER A 177 2.42 2.26 4.99
CA SER A 177 1.53 3.12 4.20
C SER A 177 0.12 3.12 4.77
N PHE A 178 -0.57 4.25 4.62
CA PHE A 178 -1.93 4.45 5.12
C PHE A 178 -2.89 4.73 3.96
N GLY A 179 -3.91 3.86 3.82
CA GLY A 179 -4.85 3.89 2.70
C GLY A 179 -6.19 4.52 3.04
N ASP A 180 -6.63 5.47 2.22
CA ASP A 180 -7.98 6.06 2.22
C ASP A 180 -8.93 5.19 1.39
N THR A 181 -9.06 3.93 1.78
CA THR A 181 -9.80 2.90 1.04
C THR A 181 -11.24 3.30 0.70
N SER A 182 -11.89 4.04 1.59
CA SER A 182 -13.29 4.48 1.44
C SER A 182 -13.42 5.90 0.88
N GLY A 183 -12.32 6.59 0.59
CA GLY A 183 -12.34 7.99 0.16
C GLY A 183 -12.92 8.94 1.20
N MET A 184 -12.72 8.64 2.49
CA MET A 184 -13.27 9.42 3.61
C MET A 184 -12.27 10.42 4.19
N ALA A 185 -11.03 10.42 3.72
CA ALA A 185 -10.02 11.35 4.17
C ALA A 185 -10.42 12.81 3.94
N THR A 186 -10.16 13.62 4.95
CA THR A 186 -10.24 15.09 4.90
C THR A 186 -8.97 15.67 5.49
N PRO A 187 -8.59 16.92 5.18
CA PRO A 187 -7.41 17.54 5.77
C PRO A 187 -7.36 17.44 7.30
N ARG A 188 -8.50 17.57 8.00
CA ARG A 188 -8.58 17.43 9.45
C ARG A 188 -8.22 16.01 9.90
N VAL A 189 -8.81 14.98 9.28
CA VAL A 189 -8.54 13.58 9.63
C VAL A 189 -7.09 13.21 9.32
N VAL A 190 -6.52 13.77 8.23
CA VAL A 190 -5.09 13.61 7.90
C VAL A 190 -4.21 14.18 9.02
N SER A 191 -4.48 15.41 9.49
CA SER A 191 -3.73 16.01 10.60
C SER A 191 -3.82 15.15 11.87
N GLU A 192 -5.05 14.79 12.26
CA GLU A 192 -5.29 13.99 13.46
C GLU A 192 -4.57 12.63 13.41
N LEU A 193 -4.45 12.02 12.23
CA LEU A 193 -3.69 10.78 12.06
C LEU A 193 -2.18 11.02 12.18
N LEU A 194 -1.63 12.03 11.50
CA LEU A 194 -0.20 12.33 11.57
C LEU A 194 0.23 12.65 13.00
N ASP A 195 -0.56 13.49 13.71
CA ASP A 195 -0.32 13.79 15.12
C ASP A 195 -0.29 12.49 15.98
N ALA A 196 -1.26 11.60 15.78
CA ALA A 196 -1.34 10.34 16.52
C ALA A 196 -0.16 9.37 16.20
N LEU A 197 0.35 9.39 14.97
CA LEU A 197 1.53 8.61 14.58
C LEU A 197 2.80 9.14 15.27
N GLU A 198 2.98 10.46 15.31
CA GLU A 198 4.11 11.09 16.02
C GLU A 198 4.06 10.81 17.54
N GLU A 199 2.87 10.85 18.15
CA GLU A 199 2.66 10.53 19.57
C GLU A 199 3.16 9.12 19.95
N VAL A 200 3.08 8.15 19.03
CA VAL A 200 3.60 6.80 19.25
C VAL A 200 5.02 6.61 18.69
N GLY A 201 5.70 7.70 18.30
CA GLY A 201 7.09 7.70 17.86
C GLY A 201 7.31 7.15 16.45
N ILE A 202 6.34 7.29 15.56
CA ILE A 202 6.50 6.97 14.14
C ILE A 202 6.95 8.23 13.41
N ASP A 203 8.04 8.12 12.66
CA ASP A 203 8.56 9.21 11.84
C ASP A 203 7.64 9.39 10.60
N ILE A 204 6.85 10.45 10.60
CA ILE A 204 5.90 10.74 9.53
C ILE A 204 6.57 11.11 8.19
N SER A 205 7.86 11.42 8.18
CA SER A 205 8.62 11.66 6.95
C SER A 205 8.92 10.37 6.16
N GLN A 206 8.77 9.21 6.80
CA GLN A 206 9.09 7.89 6.24
C GLN A 206 7.85 7.05 5.89
N ILE A 207 6.64 7.61 6.03
CA ILE A 207 5.41 6.88 5.73
C ILE A 207 4.92 7.12 4.29
N GLY A 208 4.17 6.14 3.76
CA GLY A 208 3.38 6.30 2.53
C GLY A 208 1.94 6.74 2.83
N LEU A 209 1.38 7.55 1.96
CA LEU A 209 -0.03 7.95 2.01
C LEU A 209 -0.69 7.70 0.66
N HIS A 210 -1.83 7.00 0.68
CA HIS A 210 -2.60 6.71 -0.52
C HIS A 210 -4.03 7.25 -0.36
N PHE A 211 -4.35 8.31 -1.10
CA PHE A 211 -5.67 8.95 -1.06
C PHE A 211 -6.49 8.63 -2.30
N HIS A 212 -7.71 8.14 -2.08
CA HIS A 212 -8.69 8.00 -3.15
C HIS A 212 -9.40 9.33 -3.43
N ASN A 213 -9.65 9.61 -4.72
CA ASN A 213 -10.30 10.86 -5.13
C ASN A 213 -11.83 10.75 -5.25
N THR A 214 -12.45 9.84 -4.51
CA THR A 214 -13.88 9.52 -4.54
C THR A 214 -14.78 10.75 -4.36
N ARG A 215 -14.35 11.70 -3.54
CA ARG A 215 -15.07 12.96 -3.22
C ARG A 215 -14.39 14.20 -3.81
N ASN A 216 -13.48 14.03 -4.75
CA ASN A 216 -12.63 15.10 -5.29
C ASN A 216 -11.76 15.82 -4.24
N THR A 217 -11.42 15.13 -3.16
CA THR A 217 -10.57 15.66 -2.07
C THR A 217 -9.15 15.10 -2.09
N GLY A 218 -8.84 14.13 -2.93
CA GLY A 218 -7.55 13.44 -2.95
C GLY A 218 -6.36 14.40 -3.07
N LEU A 219 -6.36 15.29 -4.05
CA LEU A 219 -5.28 16.28 -4.23
C LEU A 219 -5.20 17.26 -3.06
N ALA A 220 -6.33 17.68 -2.48
CA ALA A 220 -6.33 18.55 -1.31
C ALA A 220 -5.70 17.87 -0.11
N ASN A 221 -6.01 16.58 0.11
CA ASN A 221 -5.42 15.77 1.19
C ASN A 221 -3.91 15.58 1.00
N ILE A 222 -3.45 15.33 -0.25
CA ILE A 222 -2.02 15.22 -0.58
C ILE A 222 -1.31 16.54 -0.23
N MET A 223 -1.79 17.65 -0.75
CA MET A 223 -1.16 18.96 -0.51
C MET A 223 -1.14 19.33 0.97
N PHE A 224 -2.21 18.99 1.70
CA PHE A 224 -2.29 19.23 3.12
C PHE A 224 -1.32 18.34 3.90
N ALA A 225 -1.27 17.05 3.60
CA ALA A 225 -0.32 16.12 4.23
C ALA A 225 1.13 16.59 4.03
N LEU A 226 1.52 16.93 2.79
CA LEU A 226 2.85 17.45 2.47
C LEU A 226 3.20 18.75 3.20
N SER A 227 2.21 19.57 3.57
CA SER A 227 2.45 20.80 4.35
C SER A 227 2.72 20.52 5.84
N LEU A 228 2.43 19.32 6.33
CA LEU A 228 2.65 18.88 7.71
C LEU A 228 3.93 18.04 7.85
N ILE A 229 4.31 17.34 6.79
CA ILE A 229 5.52 16.51 6.78
C ILE A 229 6.72 17.41 6.48
N HIS A 230 7.40 17.84 7.53
CA HIS A 230 8.64 18.63 7.43
C HIS A 230 9.82 17.66 7.30
N ILE A 231 10.47 17.70 6.13
CA ILE A 231 11.74 17.02 5.89
C ILE A 231 12.89 18.02 6.04
#